data_9e564100aea7423718d728eb89bef45f
#
_entry.id   9e564100aea7423718d728eb89bef45f
#
_cell.length_a   1.000
_cell.length_b   1.000
_cell.length_c   1.000
_cell.angle_alpha   90.00
_cell.angle_beta   90.00
_cell.angle_gamma   90.00
#
_symmetry.space_group_name_H-M   'P 1'
#
loop_
_entity.id
_entity.type
_entity.pdbx_description
1 polymer ?
#
loop_
_entity_poly.entity_id
_entity_poly.type
_entity_poly.pdbx_seq_one_letter_code
_entity_poly.pdbx_strand_id
1 'polypeptide(L)'
;LHKAYTMDQLEEAVKEADVLVLALPFTKETEGLISRHILSLMKEDSLLVDVARAQLIDREALLDKVKNNPRFHVAMDVWWEENEAYPKDGDLLLAYPNVIGSAHNAEMSSTAHREALMNALHNIRAFMDGKPVKGKVNREEYRR
;
A
#
# COMPACT_ATOMS: atom_id res chain seq x y z
N LEU A 1 18.57 2.33 -8.64
CA LEU A 1 18.09 3.15 -7.52
C LEU A 1 18.94 4.41 -7.47
N HIS A 2 18.31 5.59 -7.54
CA HIS A 2 19.02 6.87 -7.42
C HIS A 2 19.28 7.23 -5.96
N LYS A 3 18.32 6.95 -5.07
CA LYS A 3 18.39 7.23 -3.63
C LYS A 3 17.61 6.17 -2.86
N ALA A 4 18.06 5.80 -1.69
CA ALA A 4 17.36 4.93 -0.75
C ALA A 4 17.20 5.68 0.59
N TYR A 5 16.07 5.47 1.24
CA TYR A 5 15.75 6.04 2.54
C TYR A 5 15.43 4.92 3.53
N THR A 6 15.75 5.15 4.79
CA THR A 6 15.29 4.32 5.90
C THR A 6 13.92 4.81 6.40
N MET A 7 13.24 4.03 7.23
CA MET A 7 11.90 4.39 7.73
C MET A 7 11.89 5.69 8.56
N ASP A 8 12.96 5.97 9.27
CA ASP A 8 13.15 7.23 10.02
C ASP A 8 13.34 8.46 9.11
N GLN A 9 13.59 8.24 7.82
CA GLN A 9 13.71 9.29 6.79
C GLN A 9 12.45 9.40 5.90
N LEU A 10 11.31 8.85 6.34
CA LEU A 10 10.06 8.89 5.57
C LEU A 10 9.65 10.31 5.19
N GLU A 11 9.81 11.26 6.09
CA GLU A 11 9.48 12.67 5.82
C GLU A 11 10.29 13.27 4.68
N GLU A 12 11.59 12.94 4.61
CA GLU A 12 12.44 13.38 3.50
C GLU A 12 12.00 12.75 2.19
N ALA A 13 11.73 11.44 2.22
CA ALA A 13 11.29 10.69 1.05
C ALA A 13 9.99 11.24 0.45
N VAL A 14 8.98 11.51 1.28
CA VAL A 14 7.68 12.00 0.78
C VAL A 14 7.73 13.44 0.27
N LYS A 15 8.60 14.30 0.81
CA LYS A 15 8.82 15.67 0.31
C LYS A 15 9.43 15.68 -1.09
N GLU A 16 10.28 14.71 -1.40
CA GLU A 16 10.94 14.61 -2.71
C GLU A 16 10.06 13.88 -3.76
N ALA A 17 9.13 13.02 -3.32
CA ALA A 17 8.36 12.17 -4.20
C ALA A 17 7.33 12.93 -5.05
N ASP A 18 7.30 12.66 -6.35
CA ASP A 18 6.21 13.03 -7.25
C ASP A 18 5.14 11.93 -7.28
N VAL A 19 5.56 10.68 -7.08
CA VAL A 19 4.69 9.50 -6.94
C VAL A 19 5.14 8.70 -5.73
N LEU A 20 4.25 8.50 -4.77
CA LEU A 20 4.45 7.63 -3.61
C LEU A 20 3.64 6.35 -3.80
N VAL A 21 4.31 5.20 -3.86
CA VAL A 21 3.65 3.89 -3.97
C VAL A 21 3.80 3.14 -2.65
N LEU A 22 2.69 2.74 -2.05
CA LEU A 22 2.67 1.90 -0.86
C LEU A 22 2.62 0.43 -1.28
N ALA A 23 3.68 -0.31 -0.93
CA ALA A 23 3.84 -1.73 -1.24
C ALA A 23 4.49 -2.48 -0.06
N LEU A 24 4.09 -2.13 1.17
CA LEU A 24 4.62 -2.67 2.42
C LEU A 24 3.53 -3.42 3.19
N PRO A 25 3.88 -4.37 4.07
CA PRO A 25 2.89 -5.10 4.86
C PRO A 25 2.22 -4.19 5.90
N PHE A 26 0.96 -4.51 6.21
CA PHE A 26 0.26 -3.94 7.36
C PHE A 26 0.70 -4.64 8.64
N THR A 27 1.27 -3.88 9.56
CA THR A 27 1.72 -4.30 10.90
C THR A 27 1.33 -3.23 11.92
N LYS A 28 1.57 -3.48 13.19
CA LYS A 28 1.35 -2.47 14.24
C LYS A 28 2.20 -1.21 14.05
N GLU A 29 3.40 -1.36 13.50
CA GLU A 29 4.33 -0.27 13.25
C GLU A 29 3.97 0.54 12.00
N THR A 30 3.22 -0.06 11.07
CA THR A 30 2.85 0.58 9.80
C THR A 30 1.39 1.07 9.77
N GLU A 31 0.60 0.76 10.79
CA GLU A 31 -0.77 1.27 10.92
C GLU A 31 -0.78 2.81 10.99
N GLY A 32 -1.53 3.45 10.11
CA GLY A 32 -1.59 4.91 10.02
C GLY A 32 -0.24 5.59 9.69
N LEU A 33 0.71 4.85 9.11
CA LEU A 33 2.03 5.36 8.72
C LEU A 33 1.91 6.64 7.89
N ILE A 34 0.99 6.64 6.93
CA ILE A 34 0.66 7.82 6.12
C ILE A 34 -0.38 8.65 6.86
N SER A 35 0.08 9.26 7.93
CA SER A 35 -0.70 10.11 8.82
C SER A 35 -1.05 11.46 8.17
N ARG A 36 -1.90 12.25 8.83
CA ARG A 36 -2.19 13.63 8.44
C ARG A 36 -0.91 14.47 8.26
N HIS A 37 0.07 14.28 9.13
CA HIS A 37 1.34 14.98 9.04
C HIS A 37 2.10 14.56 7.76
N ILE A 38 2.26 13.27 7.51
CA ILE A 38 2.94 12.75 6.30
C ILE A 38 2.24 13.22 5.03
N LEU A 39 0.91 13.14 4.98
CA LEU A 39 0.13 13.66 3.85
C LEU A 39 0.35 15.17 3.63
N SER A 40 0.52 15.96 4.70
CA SER A 40 0.78 17.39 4.58
C SER A 40 2.15 17.73 3.98
N LEU A 41 3.12 16.82 4.09
CA LEU A 41 4.48 16.97 3.54
C LEU A 41 4.57 16.60 2.05
N MET A 42 3.62 15.85 1.53
CA MET A 42 3.58 15.48 0.11
C MET A 42 3.29 16.71 -0.75
N LYS A 43 3.91 16.75 -1.92
CA LYS A 43 3.72 17.83 -2.91
C LYS A 43 2.23 17.96 -3.29
N GLU A 44 1.84 19.18 -3.64
CA GLU A 44 0.44 19.47 -3.99
C GLU A 44 -0.05 18.77 -5.26
N ASP A 45 0.86 18.48 -6.20
CA ASP A 45 0.59 17.83 -7.47
C ASP A 45 1.15 16.41 -7.56
N SER A 46 1.38 15.76 -6.39
CA SER A 46 1.86 14.39 -6.33
C SER A 46 0.72 13.36 -6.44
N LEU A 47 1.12 12.12 -6.71
CA LEU A 47 0.24 10.95 -6.77
C LEU A 47 0.56 9.99 -5.62
N LEU A 48 -0.45 9.64 -4.82
CA LEU A 48 -0.38 8.54 -3.87
C LEU A 48 -1.02 7.29 -4.48
N VAL A 49 -0.29 6.17 -4.48
CA VAL A 49 -0.78 4.87 -4.96
C VAL A 49 -0.75 3.87 -3.81
N ASP A 50 -1.88 3.27 -3.47
CA ASP A 50 -1.94 2.21 -2.47
C ASP A 50 -2.42 0.88 -3.07
N VAL A 51 -1.49 -0.05 -3.18
CA VAL A 51 -1.71 -1.45 -3.61
C VAL A 51 -1.40 -2.43 -2.48
N ALA A 52 -1.23 -1.94 -1.26
CA ALA A 52 -0.86 -2.71 -0.09
C ALA A 52 -2.05 -2.95 0.84
N ARG A 53 -2.33 -2.02 1.75
CA ARG A 53 -3.46 -2.07 2.69
C ARG A 53 -3.91 -0.66 3.05
N ALA A 54 -5.21 -0.39 2.97
CA ALA A 54 -5.77 0.93 3.23
C ALA A 54 -5.49 1.45 4.66
N GLN A 55 -5.37 0.54 5.64
CA GLN A 55 -5.07 0.87 7.03
C GLN A 55 -3.67 1.48 7.24
N LEU A 56 -2.80 1.46 6.22
CA LEU A 56 -1.55 2.22 6.22
C LEU A 56 -1.77 3.74 6.20
N ILE A 57 -2.96 4.19 5.79
CA ILE A 57 -3.30 5.59 5.58
C ILE A 57 -4.38 6.03 6.58
N ASP A 58 -4.22 7.19 7.17
CA ASP A 58 -5.29 7.89 7.90
C ASP A 58 -6.39 8.32 6.92
N ARG A 59 -7.54 7.62 6.98
CA ARG A 59 -8.68 7.81 6.06
C ARG A 59 -9.21 9.23 6.06
N GLU A 60 -9.42 9.79 7.25
CA GLU A 60 -9.97 11.14 7.41
C GLU A 60 -9.01 12.20 6.87
N ALA A 61 -7.73 12.02 7.14
CA ALA A 61 -6.70 12.91 6.62
C ALA A 61 -6.57 12.84 5.10
N LEU A 62 -6.70 11.65 4.52
CA LEU A 62 -6.69 11.47 3.07
C LEU A 62 -7.90 12.14 2.42
N LEU A 63 -9.10 11.95 2.98
CA LEU A 63 -10.33 12.58 2.51
C LEU A 63 -10.21 14.11 2.52
N ASP A 64 -9.70 14.67 3.62
CA ASP A 64 -9.46 16.10 3.75
C ASP A 64 -8.46 16.61 2.69
N LYS A 65 -7.36 15.88 2.46
CA LYS A 65 -6.33 16.22 1.47
C LYS A 65 -6.92 16.25 0.06
N VAL A 66 -7.64 15.20 -0.33
CA VAL A 66 -8.26 15.06 -1.65
C VAL A 66 -9.30 16.15 -1.90
N LYS A 67 -10.15 16.43 -0.90
CA LYS A 67 -11.19 17.44 -0.95
C LYS A 67 -10.63 18.86 -1.13
N ASN A 68 -9.57 19.17 -0.41
CA ASN A 68 -9.02 20.53 -0.36
C ASN A 68 -7.91 20.77 -1.38
N ASN A 69 -7.43 19.72 -2.07
CA ASN A 69 -6.39 19.83 -3.08
C ASN A 69 -6.71 19.02 -4.35
N PRO A 70 -7.39 19.60 -5.33
CA PRO A 70 -7.74 18.93 -6.59
C PRO A 70 -6.55 18.50 -7.45
N ARG A 71 -5.34 19.00 -7.17
CA ARG A 71 -4.11 18.62 -7.89
C ARG A 71 -3.41 17.41 -7.28
N PHE A 72 -3.77 17.03 -6.05
CA PHE A 72 -3.29 15.82 -5.41
C PHE A 72 -4.11 14.63 -5.90
N HIS A 73 -3.46 13.65 -6.47
CA HIS A 73 -4.10 12.47 -7.04
C HIS A 73 -3.94 11.25 -6.16
N VAL A 74 -4.93 10.37 -6.19
CA VAL A 74 -4.91 9.12 -5.43
C VAL A 74 -5.36 7.96 -6.31
N ALA A 75 -4.64 6.85 -6.26
CA ALA A 75 -5.02 5.57 -6.84
C ALA A 75 -5.00 4.49 -5.77
N MET A 76 -6.13 3.83 -5.53
CA MET A 76 -6.27 2.80 -4.50
C MET A 76 -6.82 1.51 -5.08
N ASP A 77 -6.18 0.39 -4.71
CA ASP A 77 -6.67 -0.97 -5.01
C ASP A 77 -7.20 -1.67 -3.74
N VAL A 78 -7.08 -1.04 -2.58
CA VAL A 78 -7.42 -1.59 -1.26
C VAL A 78 -8.30 -0.61 -0.49
N TRP A 79 -9.17 -1.14 0.40
CA TRP A 79 -10.19 -0.36 1.10
C TRP A 79 -10.21 -0.72 2.58
N TRP A 80 -10.86 0.11 3.42
CA TRP A 80 -10.92 -0.04 4.89
C TRP A 80 -12.00 -1.04 5.35
N GLU A 81 -12.83 -1.55 4.44
CA GLU A 81 -13.86 -2.53 4.72
C GLU A 81 -13.27 -3.92 4.99
N GLU A 82 -14.01 -4.79 5.68
CA GLU A 82 -13.54 -6.11 6.11
C GLU A 82 -13.00 -7.00 4.98
N ASN A 83 -13.61 -6.91 3.80
CA ASN A 83 -13.18 -7.72 2.65
C ASN A 83 -12.12 -7.03 1.78
N GLU A 84 -11.81 -5.76 2.04
CA GLU A 84 -10.83 -4.94 1.33
C GLU A 84 -10.96 -4.92 -0.22
N ALA A 85 -11.94 -5.67 -0.76
CA ALA A 85 -12.06 -5.86 -2.20
C ALA A 85 -12.83 -4.73 -2.88
N TYR A 86 -13.72 -4.07 -2.15
CA TYR A 86 -14.57 -3.02 -2.69
C TYR A 86 -14.72 -1.88 -1.68
N PRO A 87 -14.78 -0.63 -2.14
CA PRO A 87 -15.18 0.46 -1.28
C PRO A 87 -16.63 0.27 -0.87
N LYS A 88 -16.99 0.78 0.29
CA LYS A 88 -18.38 0.83 0.72
C LYS A 88 -19.22 1.64 -0.26
N ASP A 89 -20.46 1.20 -0.52
CA ASP A 89 -21.38 1.96 -1.35
C ASP A 89 -21.48 3.41 -0.86
N GLY A 90 -21.23 4.36 -1.78
CA GLY A 90 -21.20 5.79 -1.46
C GLY A 90 -19.92 6.25 -0.74
N ASP A 91 -18.80 5.52 -0.88
CA ASP A 91 -17.52 5.99 -0.33
C ASP A 91 -17.20 7.39 -0.86
N LEU A 92 -17.01 8.32 0.09
CA LEU A 92 -16.79 9.72 -0.22
C LEU A 92 -15.50 9.98 -1.01
N LEU A 93 -14.48 9.12 -0.88
CA LEU A 93 -13.24 9.26 -1.65
C LEU A 93 -13.50 9.13 -3.15
N LEU A 94 -14.32 8.16 -3.58
CA LEU A 94 -14.64 7.97 -5.00
C LEU A 94 -15.54 9.05 -5.59
N ALA A 95 -16.10 9.94 -4.78
CA ALA A 95 -16.84 11.10 -5.27
C ALA A 95 -15.93 12.20 -5.87
N TYR A 96 -14.62 12.12 -5.62
CA TYR A 96 -13.68 13.13 -6.10
C TYR A 96 -13.00 12.71 -7.42
N PRO A 97 -12.94 13.62 -8.43
CA PRO A 97 -12.39 13.30 -9.75
C PRO A 97 -10.88 13.01 -9.76
N ASN A 98 -10.18 13.39 -8.72
CA ASN A 98 -8.75 13.14 -8.50
C ASN A 98 -8.47 11.82 -7.75
N VAL A 99 -9.50 10.96 -7.58
CA VAL A 99 -9.36 9.63 -6.99
C VAL A 99 -9.78 8.56 -7.98
N ILE A 100 -8.94 7.54 -8.14
CA ILE A 100 -9.23 6.34 -8.92
C ILE A 100 -9.18 5.14 -7.97
N GLY A 101 -10.19 4.26 -8.06
CA GLY A 101 -10.25 3.03 -7.28
C GLY A 101 -10.38 1.80 -8.15
N SER A 102 -9.79 0.70 -7.72
CA SER A 102 -9.99 -0.64 -8.29
C SER A 102 -10.42 -1.63 -7.21
N ALA A 103 -10.79 -2.83 -7.60
CA ALA A 103 -11.50 -3.80 -6.77
C ALA A 103 -10.55 -4.87 -6.21
N HIS A 104 -9.45 -4.45 -5.59
CA HIS A 104 -8.41 -5.31 -5.01
C HIS A 104 -7.94 -6.38 -6.01
N ASN A 105 -7.61 -5.95 -7.21
CA ASN A 105 -7.22 -6.80 -8.32
C ASN A 105 -5.93 -6.37 -9.03
N ALA A 106 -5.17 -5.45 -8.45
CA ALA A 106 -3.89 -4.98 -9.01
C ALA A 106 -2.86 -6.11 -9.15
N GLU A 107 -2.96 -7.19 -8.36
CA GLU A 107 -2.11 -8.38 -8.47
C GLU A 107 -2.53 -9.35 -9.59
N MET A 108 -3.73 -9.20 -10.15
CA MET A 108 -4.31 -10.15 -11.13
C MET A 108 -3.66 -9.99 -12.49
N SER A 109 -2.50 -10.61 -12.65
CA SER A 109 -1.88 -10.81 -13.96
C SER A 109 -1.57 -12.29 -14.19
N SER A 110 -1.61 -12.73 -15.46
CA SER A 110 -1.32 -14.13 -15.82
C SER A 110 0.11 -14.57 -15.44
N THR A 111 1.05 -13.64 -15.43
CA THR A 111 2.44 -13.88 -15.03
C THR A 111 2.60 -13.94 -13.52
N ALA A 112 2.01 -13.01 -12.77
CA ALA A 112 2.13 -12.95 -11.31
C ALA A 112 1.57 -14.20 -10.63
N HIS A 113 0.40 -14.69 -11.04
CA HIS A 113 -0.19 -15.95 -10.53
C HIS A 113 0.72 -17.15 -10.77
N ARG A 114 1.26 -17.28 -11.98
CA ARG A 114 2.17 -18.37 -12.31
C ARG A 114 3.46 -18.32 -11.49
N GLU A 115 4.05 -17.15 -11.34
CA GLU A 115 5.27 -16.96 -10.55
C GLU A 115 5.02 -17.25 -9.06
N ALA A 116 3.90 -16.82 -8.50
CA ALA A 116 3.51 -17.10 -7.11
C ALA A 116 3.37 -18.61 -6.88
N LEU A 117 2.68 -19.34 -7.78
CA LEU A 117 2.55 -20.79 -7.72
C LEU A 117 3.91 -21.50 -7.81
N MET A 118 4.77 -21.08 -8.73
CA MET A 118 6.12 -21.67 -8.88
C MET A 118 6.98 -21.42 -7.64
N ASN A 119 6.92 -20.25 -7.06
CA ASN A 119 7.62 -19.93 -5.82
C ASN A 119 7.10 -20.77 -4.64
N ALA A 120 5.78 -20.95 -4.53
CA ALA A 120 5.18 -21.82 -3.52
C ALA A 120 5.66 -23.28 -3.67
N LEU A 121 5.64 -23.83 -4.89
CA LEU A 121 6.12 -25.19 -5.16
C LEU A 121 7.61 -25.34 -4.83
N HIS A 122 8.45 -24.36 -5.18
CA HIS A 122 9.86 -24.37 -4.83
C HIS A 122 10.07 -24.36 -3.31
N ASN A 123 9.29 -23.58 -2.58
CA ASN A 123 9.38 -23.53 -1.11
C ASN A 123 8.91 -24.84 -0.46
N ILE A 124 7.83 -25.46 -0.95
CA ILE A 124 7.37 -26.76 -0.47
C ILE A 124 8.48 -27.81 -0.67
N ARG A 125 9.07 -27.87 -1.88
CA ARG A 125 10.14 -28.81 -2.17
C ARG A 125 11.38 -28.56 -1.31
N ALA A 126 11.80 -27.30 -1.17
CA ALA A 126 12.92 -26.94 -0.31
C ALA A 126 12.67 -27.36 1.15
N PHE A 127 11.46 -27.15 1.67
CA PHE A 127 11.08 -27.58 3.01
C PHE A 127 11.15 -29.09 3.18
N MET A 128 10.63 -29.86 2.21
CA MET A 128 10.68 -31.33 2.26
C MET A 128 12.12 -31.86 2.17
N ASP A 129 12.99 -31.16 1.44
CA ASP A 129 14.43 -31.50 1.32
C ASP A 129 15.27 -30.99 2.53
N GLY A 130 14.68 -30.38 3.54
CA GLY A 130 15.38 -29.76 4.67
C GLY A 130 16.23 -28.54 4.30
N LYS A 131 15.95 -27.90 3.14
CA LYS A 131 16.64 -26.72 2.64
C LYS A 131 15.96 -25.42 3.12
N PRO A 132 16.68 -24.28 3.15
CA PRO A 132 16.08 -22.99 3.46
C PRO A 132 14.96 -22.61 2.48
N VAL A 133 13.83 -22.12 3.00
CA VAL A 133 12.73 -21.55 2.20
C VAL A 133 12.95 -20.04 2.02
N LYS A 134 12.50 -19.49 0.88
CA LYS A 134 12.53 -18.05 0.59
C LYS A 134 11.32 -17.35 1.17
N GLY A 135 11.47 -16.08 1.56
CA GLY A 135 10.36 -15.25 2.02
C GLY A 135 9.75 -15.70 3.37
N LYS A 136 10.57 -16.33 4.22
CA LYS A 136 10.12 -16.71 5.56
C LYS A 136 9.80 -15.46 6.37
N VAL A 137 8.55 -15.36 6.82
CA VAL A 137 8.03 -14.22 7.59
C VAL A 137 8.36 -14.41 9.07
N ASN A 138 8.76 -13.34 9.74
CA ASN A 138 8.89 -13.35 11.19
C ASN A 138 7.50 -13.29 11.84
N ARG A 139 7.14 -14.31 12.62
CA ARG A 139 5.83 -14.41 13.27
C ARG A 139 5.53 -13.27 14.22
N GLU A 140 6.53 -12.70 14.87
CA GLU A 140 6.35 -11.63 15.86
C GLU A 140 5.87 -10.32 15.21
N GLU A 141 6.27 -10.05 13.96
CA GLU A 141 5.86 -8.86 13.21
C GLU A 141 4.37 -8.90 12.81
N TYR A 142 3.76 -10.10 12.74
CA TYR A 142 2.38 -10.30 12.27
C TYR A 142 1.41 -10.76 13.36
N ARG A 143 1.82 -10.76 14.63
CA ARG A 143 0.88 -11.00 15.73
C ARG A 143 0.02 -9.76 15.95
N ARG A 144 -1.26 -9.91 15.61
CA ARG A 144 -2.34 -8.95 15.94
C ARG A 144 -2.71 -9.05 17.41
#